data_0aa68b675fc424ef68aaa9f7f3986556
#
_entry.id   0aa68b675fc424ef68aaa9f7f3986556
#
_cell.length_a   1.000
_cell.length_b   1.000
_cell.length_c   1.000
_cell.angle_alpha   90.00
_cell.angle_beta   90.00
_cell.angle_gamma   90.00
#
_symmetry.space_group_name_H-M   'P 1'
#
loop_
_entity.id
_entity.type
_entity.pdbx_description
1 polymer ?
#
loop_
_entity_poly.entity_id
_entity_poly.type
_entity_poly.pdbx_seq_one_letter_code
_entity_poly.pdbx_strand_id
1 'polypeptide(L)'
;TTAEYLDAVDPLLAVNAGFKVGHSAIRRVVMGDEATEREATDAEVEAMATLLSDGLSAGAMGFSSTWSTTHNDAEGRPVPSRHASRDEVLALCSVLVDHPGTSLEMLAAAGGPTDDESKSLLCDMSLAAGGRQVNWNVMQVTASTVDECFEKLEASSYAAERGGRVVALTIPMVIAARFSMASGFVLDAIPGWAEVMFLPHEEKKRVLADPAERRRLDDLAQGDHPFRRLANWGAMTIFDTVAPENDGCDGRTVADIAAERGCGA
;
A
#
# COMPACT_ATOMS: atom_id res chain seq x y z
N THR A 1 22.56 -2.43 6.22
CA THR A 1 22.62 -1.20 5.39
C THR A 1 22.04 -1.45 4.01
N THR A 2 21.68 -0.38 3.27
CA THR A 2 21.22 -0.49 1.87
C THR A 2 22.30 -1.07 0.97
N ALA A 3 23.58 -0.73 1.19
CA ALA A 3 24.70 -1.28 0.43
C ALA A 3 24.76 -2.81 0.56
N GLU A 4 24.76 -3.32 1.79
CA GLU A 4 24.77 -4.77 2.05
C GLU A 4 23.55 -5.49 1.44
N TYR A 5 22.38 -4.84 1.46
CA TYR A 5 21.19 -5.38 0.81
C TYR A 5 21.38 -5.48 -0.72
N LEU A 6 21.86 -4.41 -1.37
CA LEU A 6 22.12 -4.40 -2.81
C LEU A 6 23.14 -5.46 -3.20
N ASP A 7 24.26 -5.56 -2.46
CA ASP A 7 25.28 -6.60 -2.67
C ASP A 7 24.72 -8.01 -2.52
N ALA A 8 23.82 -8.23 -1.57
CA ALA A 8 23.23 -9.54 -1.31
C ALA A 8 22.23 -9.97 -2.39
N VAL A 9 21.48 -9.03 -2.98
CA VAL A 9 20.45 -9.37 -3.97
C VAL A 9 20.99 -9.40 -5.42
N ASP A 10 22.04 -8.64 -5.74
CA ASP A 10 22.59 -8.52 -7.09
C ASP A 10 22.88 -9.87 -7.75
N PRO A 11 23.56 -10.82 -7.10
CA PRO A 11 23.87 -12.14 -7.71
C PRO A 11 22.63 -13.05 -7.84
N LEU A 12 21.49 -12.68 -7.27
CA LEU A 12 20.27 -13.51 -7.25
C LEU A 12 19.24 -13.05 -8.30
N LEU A 13 19.47 -11.90 -8.96
CA LEU A 13 18.52 -11.30 -9.88
C LEU A 13 18.79 -11.77 -11.32
N ALA A 14 17.74 -12.26 -11.98
CA ALA A 14 17.78 -12.62 -13.41
C ALA A 14 17.45 -11.41 -14.33
N VAL A 15 17.04 -10.29 -13.75
CA VAL A 15 16.65 -9.06 -14.47
C VAL A 15 17.27 -7.86 -13.78
N ASN A 16 17.38 -6.73 -14.49
CA ASN A 16 17.77 -5.48 -13.87
C ASN A 16 16.69 -5.03 -12.88
N ALA A 17 17.09 -4.69 -11.66
CA ALA A 17 16.21 -4.18 -10.63
C ALA A 17 16.80 -2.94 -9.97
N GLY A 18 15.94 -2.02 -9.57
CA GLY A 18 16.31 -0.84 -8.78
C GLY A 18 15.47 -0.78 -7.53
N PHE A 19 16.07 -0.30 -6.45
CA PHE A 19 15.45 -0.26 -5.14
C PHE A 19 15.36 1.16 -4.62
N LYS A 20 14.30 1.47 -3.88
CA LYS A 20 14.16 2.72 -3.13
C LYS A 20 14.36 2.45 -1.64
N VAL A 21 14.87 3.44 -0.93
CA VAL A 21 14.91 3.39 0.55
C VAL A 21 13.50 3.57 1.07
N GLY A 22 13.03 2.60 1.84
CA GLY A 22 11.67 2.61 2.41
C GLY A 22 11.61 3.35 3.74
N HIS A 23 10.67 4.29 3.87
CA HIS A 23 10.46 5.09 5.08
C HIS A 23 10.26 4.24 6.33
N SER A 24 9.34 3.28 6.28
CA SER A 24 9.07 2.37 7.40
C SER A 24 10.32 1.61 7.86
N ALA A 25 11.22 1.26 6.94
CA ALA A 25 12.45 0.55 7.27
C ALA A 25 13.41 1.45 8.05
N ILE A 26 13.67 2.67 7.59
CA ILE A 26 14.59 3.59 8.28
C ILE A 26 14.01 4.05 9.62
N ARG A 27 12.69 4.27 9.74
CA ARG A 27 12.04 4.54 11.02
C ARG A 27 12.25 3.40 12.01
N ARG A 28 12.05 2.15 11.57
CA ARG A 28 12.24 0.98 12.41
C ARG A 28 13.69 0.84 12.87
N VAL A 29 14.66 1.14 12.01
CA VAL A 29 16.09 1.10 12.36
C VAL A 29 16.45 2.14 13.41
N VAL A 30 15.90 3.36 13.30
CA VAL A 30 16.22 4.48 14.20
C VAL A 30 15.45 4.41 15.52
N MET A 31 14.15 4.12 15.46
CA MET A 31 13.23 4.23 16.61
C MET A 31 12.89 2.88 17.25
N GLY A 32 13.28 1.76 16.64
CA GLY A 32 12.90 0.44 17.15
C GLY A 32 11.38 0.25 17.20
N ASP A 33 10.86 -0.25 18.30
CA ASP A 33 9.42 -0.51 18.47
C ASP A 33 8.58 0.76 18.53
N GLU A 34 9.14 1.87 19.04
CA GLU A 34 8.45 3.17 19.10
C GLU A 34 8.10 3.75 17.71
N ALA A 35 8.68 3.23 16.64
CA ALA A 35 8.38 3.64 15.26
C ALA A 35 6.90 3.49 14.87
N THR A 36 6.14 2.64 15.58
CA THR A 36 4.70 2.42 15.39
C THR A 36 3.85 2.98 16.53
N GLU A 37 4.40 3.83 17.39
CA GLU A 37 3.72 4.33 18.58
C GLU A 37 3.63 5.84 18.64
N ARG A 38 4.60 6.55 18.04
CA ARG A 38 4.70 8.01 18.11
C ARG A 38 5.38 8.62 16.89
N GLU A 39 5.29 9.93 16.78
CA GLU A 39 6.10 10.72 15.84
C GLU A 39 7.59 10.70 16.24
N ALA A 40 8.46 10.92 15.27
CA ALA A 40 9.89 11.03 15.50
C ALA A 40 10.26 12.40 16.09
N THR A 41 11.30 12.41 16.89
CA THR A 41 11.99 13.65 17.33
C THR A 41 12.89 14.19 16.22
N ASP A 42 13.28 15.47 16.31
CA ASP A 42 14.20 16.09 15.33
C ASP A 42 15.51 15.28 15.18
N ALA A 43 16.06 14.77 16.29
CA ALA A 43 17.28 13.97 16.27
C ALA A 43 17.09 12.62 15.55
N GLU A 44 15.91 12.01 15.69
CA GLU A 44 15.58 10.77 14.97
C GLU A 44 15.34 11.04 13.48
N VAL A 45 14.73 12.17 13.12
CA VAL A 45 14.58 12.59 11.72
C VAL A 45 15.97 12.82 11.09
N GLU A 46 16.91 13.46 11.79
CA GLU A 46 18.29 13.64 11.32
C GLU A 46 19.02 12.30 11.13
N ALA A 47 18.82 11.35 12.04
CA ALA A 47 19.39 10.01 11.92
C ALA A 47 18.80 9.26 10.72
N MET A 48 17.48 9.37 10.49
CA MET A 48 16.83 8.79 9.30
C MET A 48 17.30 9.43 8.00
N ALA A 49 17.51 10.76 7.98
CA ALA A 49 18.05 11.49 6.84
C ALA A 49 19.46 11.02 6.49
N THR A 50 20.29 10.75 7.49
CA THR A 50 21.64 10.16 7.30
C THR A 50 21.56 8.78 6.67
N LEU A 51 20.72 7.89 7.20
CA LEU A 51 20.52 6.55 6.62
C LEU A 51 19.97 6.58 5.17
N LEU A 52 19.09 7.54 4.89
CA LEU A 52 18.57 7.74 3.54
C LEU A 52 19.69 8.21 2.60
N SER A 53 20.47 9.21 2.99
CA SER A 53 21.61 9.72 2.21
C SER A 53 22.64 8.63 1.91
N ASP A 54 22.99 7.81 2.92
CA ASP A 54 23.89 6.67 2.77
C ASP A 54 23.32 5.64 1.77
N GLY A 55 22.02 5.36 1.87
CA GLY A 55 21.32 4.45 0.95
C GLY A 55 21.31 4.95 -0.49
N LEU A 56 21.07 6.25 -0.70
CA LEU A 56 21.11 6.88 -2.03
C LEU A 56 22.52 6.87 -2.59
N SER A 57 23.53 7.16 -1.77
CA SER A 57 24.93 7.08 -2.14
C SER A 57 25.40 5.67 -2.52
N ALA A 58 24.80 4.65 -1.91
CA ALA A 58 25.04 3.24 -2.25
C ALA A 58 24.36 2.79 -3.56
N GLY A 59 23.54 3.62 -4.19
CA GLY A 59 22.89 3.31 -5.46
C GLY A 59 21.38 3.09 -5.39
N ALA A 60 20.72 3.38 -4.26
CA ALA A 60 19.27 3.37 -4.23
C ALA A 60 18.69 4.46 -5.14
N MET A 61 17.57 4.16 -5.80
CA MET A 61 16.96 5.00 -6.84
C MET A 61 16.03 6.09 -6.28
N GLY A 62 15.92 6.20 -4.97
CA GLY A 62 15.08 7.21 -4.35
C GLY A 62 14.53 6.80 -2.99
N PHE A 63 13.50 7.52 -2.56
CA PHE A 63 12.79 7.34 -1.29
C PHE A 63 11.33 6.99 -1.52
N SER A 64 10.79 6.08 -0.70
CA SER A 64 9.38 5.70 -0.77
C SER A 64 8.70 5.75 0.60
N SER A 65 7.47 6.23 0.64
CA SER A 65 6.65 6.30 1.85
C SER A 65 5.18 5.93 1.58
N THR A 66 4.44 5.69 2.66
CA THR A 66 3.00 5.43 2.60
C THR A 66 2.29 5.96 3.84
N TRP A 67 1.11 6.55 3.61
CA TRP A 67 0.11 6.87 4.63
C TRP A 67 -1.20 6.10 4.42
N SER A 68 -1.21 5.20 3.45
CA SER A 68 -2.41 4.41 3.16
C SER A 68 -2.83 3.56 4.35
N THR A 69 -4.12 3.59 4.66
CA THR A 69 -4.74 2.76 5.70
C THR A 69 -4.71 1.26 5.38
N THR A 70 -4.39 0.89 4.14
CA THR A 70 -4.24 -0.51 3.73
C THR A 70 -2.88 -1.11 4.09
N HIS A 71 -1.92 -0.29 4.52
CA HIS A 71 -0.59 -0.78 4.87
C HIS A 71 -0.48 -0.97 6.39
N ASN A 72 -0.56 -2.24 6.80
CA ASN A 72 -0.43 -2.69 8.17
C ASN A 72 0.69 -3.73 8.28
N ASP A 73 1.21 -3.93 9.50
CA ASP A 73 2.15 -5.02 9.81
C ASP A 73 1.41 -6.36 9.99
N ALA A 74 2.16 -7.41 10.32
CA ALA A 74 1.60 -8.75 10.49
C ALA A 74 0.61 -8.87 11.68
N GLU A 75 0.66 -7.93 12.63
CA GLU A 75 -0.23 -7.83 13.78
C GLU A 75 -1.41 -6.86 13.53
N GLY A 76 -1.52 -6.31 12.32
CA GLY A 76 -2.58 -5.37 11.94
C GLY A 76 -2.38 -3.93 12.41
N ARG A 77 -1.21 -3.61 12.95
CA ARG A 77 -0.88 -2.25 13.34
C ARG A 77 -0.44 -1.44 12.13
N PRO A 78 -0.70 -0.13 12.08
CA PRO A 78 -0.19 0.73 11.02
C PRO A 78 1.33 0.57 10.87
N VAL A 79 1.83 0.48 9.63
CA VAL A 79 3.29 0.47 9.38
C VAL A 79 3.95 1.76 9.85
N PRO A 80 5.25 1.75 10.23
CA PRO A 80 5.94 2.89 10.83
C PRO A 80 5.74 4.24 10.12
N SER A 81 5.77 4.28 8.79
CA SER A 81 5.60 5.53 8.03
C SER A 81 4.23 6.20 8.20
N ARG A 82 3.20 5.47 8.66
CA ARG A 82 1.88 6.04 8.95
C ARG A 82 1.82 6.87 10.24
N HIS A 83 2.86 6.78 11.07
CA HIS A 83 3.04 7.59 12.28
C HIS A 83 3.95 8.81 12.05
N ALA A 84 4.42 9.00 10.81
CA ALA A 84 5.27 10.12 10.47
C ALA A 84 4.46 11.42 10.35
N SER A 85 5.01 12.51 10.89
CA SER A 85 4.48 13.85 10.64
C SER A 85 4.77 14.28 9.19
N ARG A 86 4.04 15.31 8.72
CA ARG A 86 4.31 15.94 7.43
C ARG A 86 5.73 16.49 7.36
N ASP A 87 6.18 17.13 8.43
CA ASP A 87 7.51 17.74 8.50
C ASP A 87 8.63 16.70 8.39
N GLU A 88 8.47 15.53 9.02
CA GLU A 88 9.36 14.39 8.86
C GLU A 88 9.45 13.94 7.39
N VAL A 89 8.31 13.75 6.73
CA VAL A 89 8.28 13.34 5.32
C VAL A 89 9.00 14.38 4.44
N LEU A 90 8.75 15.67 4.64
CA LEU A 90 9.37 16.73 3.84
C LEU A 90 10.88 16.87 4.13
N ALA A 91 11.30 16.71 5.38
CA ALA A 91 12.72 16.69 5.75
C ALA A 91 13.46 15.54 5.04
N LEU A 92 12.88 14.34 5.00
CA LEU A 92 13.46 13.21 4.28
C LEU A 92 13.45 13.43 2.76
N CYS A 93 12.42 14.05 2.20
CA CYS A 93 12.40 14.41 0.78
C CYS A 93 13.53 15.37 0.41
N SER A 94 13.88 16.31 1.30
CA SER A 94 14.94 17.29 1.04
C SER A 94 16.34 16.68 0.85
N VAL A 95 16.57 15.49 1.41
CA VAL A 95 17.83 14.74 1.23
C VAL A 95 18.11 14.47 -0.26
N LEU A 96 17.07 14.29 -1.07
CA LEU A 96 17.21 13.97 -2.49
C LEU A 96 17.79 15.12 -3.32
N VAL A 97 17.82 16.34 -2.79
CA VAL A 97 18.42 17.50 -3.49
C VAL A 97 19.88 17.21 -3.86
N ASP A 98 20.61 16.59 -2.96
CA ASP A 98 22.03 16.26 -3.13
C ASP A 98 22.27 14.95 -3.91
N HIS A 99 21.21 14.23 -4.29
CA HIS A 99 21.30 12.94 -4.99
C HIS A 99 20.60 13.01 -6.36
N PRO A 100 21.28 13.52 -7.42
CA PRO A 100 20.68 13.65 -8.75
C PRO A 100 20.33 12.30 -9.36
N GLY A 101 19.24 12.27 -10.15
CA GLY A 101 18.75 11.03 -10.79
C GLY A 101 17.79 10.21 -9.94
N THR A 102 17.54 10.60 -8.69
CA THR A 102 16.62 9.92 -7.77
C THR A 102 15.17 10.42 -7.92
N SER A 103 14.22 9.64 -7.42
CA SER A 103 12.78 9.97 -7.44
C SER A 103 12.11 9.61 -6.12
N LEU A 104 10.94 10.20 -5.92
CA LEU A 104 10.06 9.92 -4.77
C LEU A 104 8.93 8.99 -5.17
N GLU A 105 8.43 8.24 -4.20
CA GLU A 105 7.22 7.44 -4.35
C GLU A 105 6.36 7.58 -3.08
N MET A 106 5.07 7.81 -3.26
CA MET A 106 4.16 7.99 -2.15
C MET A 106 2.80 7.35 -2.43
N LEU A 107 2.30 6.60 -1.45
CA LEU A 107 0.90 6.24 -1.38
C LEU A 107 0.25 7.09 -0.28
N ALA A 108 -0.20 8.29 -0.64
CA ALA A 108 -0.76 9.27 0.31
C ALA A 108 -2.10 8.81 0.90
N ALA A 109 -2.93 8.15 0.08
CA ALA A 109 -4.21 7.60 0.49
C ALA A 109 -4.52 6.32 -0.29
N ALA A 110 -5.39 5.47 0.26
CA ALA A 110 -5.90 4.31 -0.46
C ALA A 110 -6.64 4.76 -1.74
N GLY A 111 -6.18 4.28 -2.90
CA GLY A 111 -6.78 4.63 -4.18
C GLY A 111 -6.30 5.94 -4.82
N GLY A 112 -5.33 6.64 -4.22
CA GLY A 112 -4.70 7.85 -4.76
C GLY A 112 -5.24 9.17 -4.18
N PRO A 113 -4.67 10.31 -4.59
CA PRO A 113 -5.00 11.61 -4.05
C PRO A 113 -6.38 12.07 -4.53
N THR A 114 -7.32 12.25 -3.61
CA THR A 114 -8.68 12.74 -3.90
C THR A 114 -9.01 14.03 -3.16
N ASP A 115 -8.25 14.36 -2.11
CA ASP A 115 -8.43 15.52 -1.27
C ASP A 115 -7.28 16.53 -1.44
N ASP A 116 -7.51 17.75 -0.99
CA ASP A 116 -6.54 18.85 -1.12
C ASP A 116 -5.30 18.63 -0.27
N GLU A 117 -5.40 17.89 0.85
CA GLU A 117 -4.28 17.58 1.72
C GLU A 117 -3.31 16.63 1.02
N SER A 118 -3.81 15.56 0.41
CA SER A 118 -3.01 14.61 -0.37
C SER A 118 -2.36 15.27 -1.58
N LYS A 119 -3.09 16.14 -2.31
CA LYS A 119 -2.56 16.91 -3.46
C LYS A 119 -1.43 17.83 -3.00
N SER A 120 -1.65 18.56 -1.90
CA SER A 120 -0.66 19.47 -1.33
C SER A 120 0.58 18.73 -0.83
N LEU A 121 0.41 17.60 -0.13
CA LEU A 121 1.52 16.79 0.34
C LEU A 121 2.43 16.34 -0.82
N LEU A 122 1.85 15.77 -1.88
CA LEU A 122 2.63 15.31 -3.04
C LEU A 122 3.37 16.45 -3.73
N CYS A 123 2.75 17.63 -3.84
CA CYS A 123 3.39 18.83 -4.36
C CYS A 123 4.58 19.25 -3.48
N ASP A 124 4.37 19.37 -2.18
CA ASP A 124 5.40 19.83 -1.24
C ASP A 124 6.56 18.83 -1.14
N MET A 125 6.31 17.53 -1.23
CA MET A 125 7.35 16.50 -1.35
C MET A 125 8.25 16.76 -2.57
N SER A 126 7.63 17.05 -3.73
CA SER A 126 8.40 17.37 -4.94
C SER A 126 9.24 18.63 -4.77
N LEU A 127 8.65 19.69 -4.22
CA LEU A 127 9.31 20.97 -4.00
C LEU A 127 10.47 20.83 -2.98
N ALA A 128 10.23 20.14 -1.86
CA ALA A 128 11.26 19.86 -0.85
C ALA A 128 12.45 19.09 -1.44
N ALA A 129 12.19 18.20 -2.39
CA ALA A 129 13.22 17.45 -3.11
C ALA A 129 13.81 18.20 -4.31
N GLY A 130 13.69 19.52 -4.39
CA GLY A 130 14.22 20.33 -5.47
C GLY A 130 13.56 20.09 -6.83
N GLY A 131 12.27 19.81 -6.83
CA GLY A 131 11.48 19.54 -8.05
C GLY A 131 11.60 18.10 -8.56
N ARG A 132 12.10 17.16 -7.76
CA ARG A 132 12.14 15.73 -8.13
C ARG A 132 10.74 15.20 -8.35
N GLN A 133 10.65 14.22 -9.24
CA GLN A 133 9.38 13.55 -9.52
C GLN A 133 8.90 12.76 -8.30
N VAL A 134 7.66 13.01 -7.91
CA VAL A 134 6.89 12.16 -6.99
C VAL A 134 5.97 11.27 -7.80
N ASN A 135 6.16 9.98 -7.70
CA ASN A 135 5.22 9.00 -8.23
C ASN A 135 4.20 8.66 -7.14
N TRP A 136 2.93 8.73 -7.44
CA TRP A 136 1.92 8.13 -6.57
C TRP A 136 1.32 6.88 -7.20
N ASN A 137 1.10 5.86 -6.42
CA ASN A 137 0.58 4.57 -6.84
C ASN A 137 -0.67 4.17 -6.05
N VAL A 138 -1.52 3.44 -6.63
CA VAL A 138 -1.60 3.02 -8.04
C VAL A 138 -2.90 3.55 -8.60
N MET A 139 -2.87 4.19 -9.74
CA MET A 139 -4.09 4.62 -10.41
C MET A 139 -4.69 3.43 -11.16
N GLN A 140 -5.77 2.88 -10.61
CA GLN A 140 -6.53 1.80 -11.25
C GLN A 140 -7.58 2.38 -12.17
N VAL A 141 -7.45 2.12 -13.46
CA VAL A 141 -8.39 2.60 -14.49
C VAL A 141 -9.33 1.46 -14.87
N THR A 142 -10.62 1.65 -14.63
CA THR A 142 -11.69 0.74 -15.05
C THR A 142 -12.82 1.56 -15.69
N ALA A 143 -13.74 0.90 -16.36
CA ALA A 143 -14.91 1.59 -16.94
C ALA A 143 -15.75 2.34 -15.89
N SER A 144 -15.73 1.90 -14.63
CA SER A 144 -16.45 2.54 -13.52
C SER A 144 -15.65 3.57 -12.73
N THR A 145 -14.35 3.74 -13.00
CA THR A 145 -13.47 4.64 -12.25
C THR A 145 -12.81 5.71 -13.12
N VAL A 146 -13.14 5.77 -14.40
CA VAL A 146 -12.49 6.68 -15.34
C VAL A 146 -12.63 8.15 -14.94
N ASP A 147 -13.79 8.57 -14.48
CA ASP A 147 -14.02 9.96 -14.06
C ASP A 147 -13.20 10.27 -12.78
N GLU A 148 -13.20 9.38 -11.80
CA GLU A 148 -12.36 9.50 -10.60
C GLU A 148 -10.86 9.59 -10.96
N CYS A 149 -10.42 8.91 -12.02
CA CYS A 149 -9.02 8.99 -12.47
C CYS A 149 -8.66 10.39 -12.95
N PHE A 150 -9.57 11.06 -13.65
CA PHE A 150 -9.36 12.46 -14.08
C PHE A 150 -9.25 13.40 -12.87
N GLU A 151 -10.10 13.24 -11.86
CA GLU A 151 -10.01 14.01 -10.60
C GLU A 151 -8.66 13.79 -9.90
N LYS A 152 -8.19 12.55 -9.83
CA LYS A 152 -6.89 12.22 -9.23
C LYS A 152 -5.70 12.80 -10.00
N LEU A 153 -5.81 12.92 -11.33
CA LEU A 153 -4.79 13.56 -12.16
C LEU A 153 -4.67 15.08 -11.93
N GLU A 154 -5.66 15.71 -11.29
CA GLU A 154 -5.55 17.12 -10.88
C GLU A 154 -4.35 17.35 -9.94
N ALA A 155 -3.91 16.35 -9.18
CA ALA A 155 -2.69 16.44 -8.37
C ALA A 155 -1.45 16.77 -9.20
N SER A 156 -1.37 16.26 -10.43
CA SER A 156 -0.28 16.58 -11.36
C SER A 156 -0.32 18.03 -11.84
N SER A 157 -1.51 18.52 -12.21
CA SER A 157 -1.72 19.92 -12.63
C SER A 157 -1.46 20.89 -11.47
N TYR A 158 -1.98 20.58 -10.29
CA TYR A 158 -1.77 21.35 -9.06
C TYR A 158 -0.29 21.52 -8.74
N ALA A 159 0.50 20.44 -8.83
CA ALA A 159 1.93 20.47 -8.60
C ALA A 159 2.68 21.26 -9.69
N ALA A 160 2.33 21.04 -10.97
CA ALA A 160 2.97 21.73 -12.09
C ALA A 160 2.82 23.26 -12.02
N GLU A 161 1.64 23.77 -11.64
CA GLU A 161 1.39 25.20 -11.44
C GLU A 161 2.27 25.81 -10.35
N ARG A 162 2.80 24.99 -9.42
CA ARG A 162 3.64 25.39 -8.28
C ARG A 162 5.12 25.06 -8.46
N GLY A 163 5.50 24.53 -9.63
CA GLY A 163 6.88 24.14 -9.93
C GLY A 163 7.27 22.75 -9.43
N GLY A 164 6.32 21.97 -8.92
CA GLY A 164 6.50 20.58 -8.54
C GLY A 164 6.22 19.60 -9.70
N ARG A 165 6.57 18.34 -9.51
CA ARG A 165 6.36 17.27 -10.50
C ARG A 165 5.75 16.04 -9.83
N VAL A 166 4.47 15.83 -10.04
CA VAL A 166 3.69 14.70 -9.52
C VAL A 166 3.16 13.87 -10.69
N VAL A 167 3.36 12.56 -10.64
CA VAL A 167 2.99 11.63 -11.72
C VAL A 167 2.24 10.44 -11.14
N ALA A 168 1.11 10.10 -11.75
CA ALA A 168 0.36 8.89 -11.45
C ALA A 168 1.05 7.66 -12.03
N LEU A 169 1.23 6.62 -11.24
CA LEU A 169 1.63 5.32 -11.76
C LEU A 169 0.40 4.46 -12.04
N THR A 170 0.33 3.90 -13.23
CA THR A 170 -0.70 2.93 -13.62
C THR A 170 -0.07 1.69 -14.22
N ILE A 171 -0.81 0.59 -14.20
CA ILE A 171 -0.38 -0.67 -14.81
C ILE A 171 -1.03 -0.78 -16.18
N PRO A 172 -0.25 -0.92 -17.29
CA PRO A 172 -0.76 -0.94 -18.66
C PRO A 172 -1.29 -2.33 -19.07
N MET A 173 -1.82 -3.08 -18.11
CA MET A 173 -2.41 -4.41 -18.31
C MET A 173 -3.55 -4.64 -17.32
N VAL A 174 -4.33 -5.69 -17.56
CA VAL A 174 -5.35 -6.11 -16.59
C VAL A 174 -4.67 -6.55 -15.30
N ILE A 175 -5.06 -5.91 -14.20
CA ILE A 175 -4.56 -6.25 -12.86
C ILE A 175 -5.33 -7.46 -12.36
N ALA A 176 -4.62 -8.53 -12.04
CA ALA A 176 -5.14 -9.65 -11.26
C ALA A 176 -4.47 -9.63 -9.89
N ALA A 177 -5.26 -9.51 -8.84
CA ALA A 177 -4.80 -9.60 -7.45
C ALA A 177 -5.25 -10.94 -6.86
N ARG A 178 -4.33 -11.65 -6.22
CA ARG A 178 -4.65 -12.83 -5.42
C ARG A 178 -4.62 -12.46 -3.95
N PHE A 179 -5.66 -12.85 -3.24
CA PHE A 179 -5.71 -12.76 -1.78
C PHE A 179 -6.29 -14.01 -1.19
N SER A 180 -6.03 -14.23 0.06
CA SER A 180 -6.55 -15.38 0.79
C SER A 180 -7.02 -14.96 2.17
N MET A 181 -8.03 -15.64 2.68
CA MET A 181 -8.49 -15.48 4.06
C MET A 181 -7.40 -15.87 5.07
N ALA A 182 -6.38 -16.62 4.66
CA ALA A 182 -5.28 -16.99 5.56
C ALA A 182 -4.43 -15.79 5.93
N SER A 183 -4.03 -14.96 4.96
CA SER A 183 -3.26 -13.73 5.23
C SER A 183 -4.14 -12.57 5.67
N GLY A 184 -5.39 -12.51 5.19
CA GLY A 184 -6.31 -11.40 5.44
C GLY A 184 -5.99 -10.11 4.69
N PHE A 185 -4.84 -10.03 3.99
CA PHE A 185 -4.40 -8.83 3.29
C PHE A 185 -5.49 -8.24 2.40
N VAL A 186 -5.63 -6.96 2.47
CA VAL A 186 -6.63 -6.06 1.89
C VAL A 186 -8.04 -6.23 2.48
N LEU A 187 -8.44 -7.42 2.90
CA LEU A 187 -9.72 -7.65 3.56
C LEU A 187 -9.76 -7.06 4.97
N ASP A 188 -8.62 -6.99 5.64
CA ASP A 188 -8.42 -6.33 6.94
C ASP A 188 -8.72 -4.82 6.91
N ALA A 189 -8.64 -4.19 5.74
CA ALA A 189 -9.00 -2.79 5.56
C ALA A 189 -10.52 -2.53 5.52
N ILE A 190 -11.33 -3.56 5.34
CA ILE A 190 -12.80 -3.46 5.42
C ILE A 190 -13.19 -3.22 6.88
N PRO A 191 -14.04 -2.22 7.20
CA PRO A 191 -14.44 -1.94 8.57
C PRO A 191 -14.93 -3.18 9.33
N GLY A 192 -14.36 -3.45 10.51
CA GLY A 192 -14.69 -4.59 11.37
C GLY A 192 -14.16 -5.95 10.93
N TRP A 193 -13.43 -6.04 9.80
CA TRP A 193 -12.83 -7.28 9.33
C TRP A 193 -11.48 -7.57 9.98
N ALA A 194 -10.71 -6.55 10.34
CA ALA A 194 -9.38 -6.68 10.96
C ALA A 194 -9.42 -7.61 12.18
N GLU A 195 -10.45 -7.48 13.03
CA GLU A 195 -10.63 -8.30 14.23
C GLU A 195 -10.65 -9.81 13.94
N VAL A 196 -11.14 -10.20 12.77
CA VAL A 196 -11.20 -11.60 12.33
C VAL A 196 -9.97 -11.97 11.50
N MET A 197 -9.52 -11.06 10.62
CA MET A 197 -8.40 -11.35 9.72
C MET A 197 -7.06 -11.52 10.44
N PHE A 198 -6.87 -10.93 11.60
CA PHE A 198 -5.66 -11.09 12.43
C PHE A 198 -5.73 -12.23 13.45
N LEU A 199 -6.84 -12.97 13.54
CA LEU A 199 -6.91 -14.15 14.40
C LEU A 199 -5.93 -15.25 13.94
N PRO A 200 -5.44 -16.07 14.88
CA PRO A 200 -4.75 -17.29 14.53
C PRO A 200 -5.57 -18.17 13.58
N HIS A 201 -4.90 -18.86 12.66
CA HIS A 201 -5.55 -19.57 11.54
C HIS A 201 -6.74 -20.45 11.95
N GLU A 202 -6.59 -21.27 12.97
CA GLU A 202 -7.65 -22.20 13.43
C GLU A 202 -8.82 -21.46 14.11
N GLU A 203 -8.54 -20.32 14.75
CA GLU A 203 -9.57 -19.49 15.36
C GLU A 203 -10.35 -18.72 14.28
N LYS A 204 -9.65 -18.16 13.30
CA LYS A 204 -10.25 -17.54 12.12
C LYS A 204 -11.20 -18.50 11.40
N LYS A 205 -10.78 -19.75 11.18
CA LYS A 205 -11.63 -20.79 10.57
C LYS A 205 -12.91 -21.05 11.38
N ARG A 206 -12.81 -21.10 12.72
CA ARG A 206 -13.99 -21.28 13.59
C ARG A 206 -14.95 -20.11 13.48
N VAL A 207 -14.44 -18.88 13.52
CA VAL A 207 -15.25 -17.66 13.38
C VAL A 207 -15.92 -17.61 12.01
N LEU A 208 -15.18 -17.85 10.94
CA LEU A 208 -15.70 -17.86 9.57
C LEU A 208 -16.64 -19.05 9.28
N ALA A 209 -16.63 -20.10 10.10
CA ALA A 209 -17.60 -21.20 10.00
C ALA A 209 -18.99 -20.81 10.58
N ASP A 210 -19.07 -19.80 11.46
CA ASP A 210 -20.34 -19.35 12.03
C ASP A 210 -21.14 -18.54 10.99
N PRO A 211 -22.35 -18.97 10.63
CA PRO A 211 -23.21 -18.23 9.70
C PRO A 211 -23.62 -16.84 10.16
N ALA A 212 -23.67 -16.60 11.48
CA ALA A 212 -24.01 -15.28 12.02
C ALA A 212 -22.84 -14.30 11.82
N GLU A 213 -21.61 -14.74 12.07
CA GLU A 213 -20.41 -13.95 11.83
C GLU A 213 -20.19 -13.67 10.34
N ARG A 214 -20.42 -14.65 9.46
CA ARG A 214 -20.37 -14.40 8.01
C ARG A 214 -21.36 -13.33 7.57
N ARG A 215 -22.59 -13.35 8.07
CA ARG A 215 -23.58 -12.29 7.75
C ARG A 215 -23.12 -10.94 8.28
N ARG A 216 -22.65 -10.88 9.53
CA ARG A 216 -22.13 -9.65 10.12
C ARG A 216 -20.99 -9.05 9.28
N LEU A 217 -20.04 -9.87 8.86
CA LEU A 217 -18.91 -9.43 8.05
C LEU A 217 -19.35 -8.98 6.65
N ASP A 218 -20.29 -9.69 6.03
CA ASP A 218 -20.84 -9.30 4.73
C ASP A 218 -21.61 -7.99 4.82
N ASP A 219 -22.46 -7.80 5.82
CA ASP A 219 -23.20 -6.55 6.06
C ASP A 219 -22.22 -5.36 6.22
N LEU A 220 -21.12 -5.54 6.94
CA LEU A 220 -20.08 -4.54 7.07
C LEU A 220 -19.40 -4.26 5.74
N ALA A 221 -19.08 -5.30 4.96
CA ALA A 221 -18.40 -5.18 3.68
C ALA A 221 -19.28 -4.50 2.61
N GLN A 222 -20.61 -4.66 2.68
CA GLN A 222 -21.57 -4.00 1.80
C GLN A 222 -21.91 -2.56 2.23
N GLY A 223 -21.39 -2.10 3.38
CA GLY A 223 -21.59 -0.77 3.92
C GLY A 223 -21.01 0.35 3.02
N ASP A 224 -21.24 1.60 3.43
CA ASP A 224 -20.70 2.77 2.72
C ASP A 224 -19.27 3.07 3.23
N HIS A 225 -18.28 2.58 2.49
CA HIS A 225 -16.86 2.78 2.77
C HIS A 225 -16.02 2.59 1.49
N PRO A 226 -14.76 3.10 1.43
CA PRO A 226 -13.91 3.07 0.23
C PRO A 226 -13.62 1.66 -0.31
N PHE A 227 -13.68 0.64 0.53
CA PHE A 227 -13.37 -0.76 0.19
C PHE A 227 -14.58 -1.60 -0.22
N ARG A 228 -15.79 -1.02 -0.30
CA ARG A 228 -17.01 -1.73 -0.69
C ARG A 228 -16.87 -2.53 -1.98
N ARG A 229 -16.06 -2.03 -2.93
CA ARG A 229 -15.82 -2.73 -4.20
C ARG A 229 -15.16 -4.10 -4.04
N LEU A 230 -14.44 -4.34 -2.94
CA LEU A 230 -13.87 -5.65 -2.62
C LEU A 230 -14.94 -6.68 -2.29
N ALA A 231 -16.11 -6.25 -1.84
CA ALA A 231 -17.22 -7.13 -1.45
C ALA A 231 -18.07 -7.65 -2.63
N ASN A 232 -17.57 -7.58 -3.85
CA ASN A 232 -18.19 -8.23 -5.01
C ASN A 232 -17.77 -9.72 -5.08
N TRP A 233 -18.16 -10.46 -4.02
CA TRP A 233 -17.74 -11.86 -3.83
C TRP A 233 -18.04 -12.73 -5.02
N GLY A 234 -19.24 -12.62 -5.60
CA GLY A 234 -19.68 -13.43 -6.73
C GLY A 234 -18.79 -13.31 -7.98
N ALA A 235 -18.17 -12.16 -8.20
CA ALA A 235 -17.29 -11.94 -9.33
C ALA A 235 -15.85 -12.45 -9.11
N MET A 236 -15.50 -12.86 -7.88
CA MET A 236 -14.20 -13.42 -7.59
C MET A 236 -14.05 -14.80 -8.23
N THR A 237 -12.87 -15.07 -8.78
CA THR A 237 -12.51 -16.37 -9.34
C THR A 237 -11.64 -17.13 -8.34
N ILE A 238 -11.98 -18.39 -8.09
CA ILE A 238 -11.12 -19.28 -7.31
C ILE A 238 -9.88 -19.59 -8.14
N PHE A 239 -8.72 -19.40 -7.57
CA PHE A 239 -7.47 -19.56 -8.30
C PHE A 239 -6.69 -20.83 -7.89
N ASP A 240 -6.59 -21.09 -6.60
CA ASP A 240 -5.94 -22.28 -6.04
C ASP A 240 -6.79 -22.87 -4.93
N THR A 241 -6.92 -24.17 -4.92
CA THR A 241 -7.53 -24.92 -3.81
C THR A 241 -6.54 -25.96 -3.32
N VAL A 242 -6.50 -26.16 -2.00
CA VAL A 242 -5.61 -27.14 -1.36
C VAL A 242 -6.38 -28.26 -0.65
N ALA A 243 -7.68 -28.05 -0.40
CA ALA A 243 -8.53 -29.01 0.28
C ALA A 243 -9.25 -29.89 -0.76
N PRO A 244 -9.21 -31.24 -0.63
CA PRO A 244 -9.83 -32.14 -1.60
C PRO A 244 -11.31 -31.88 -1.85
N GLU A 245 -12.06 -31.40 -0.87
CA GLU A 245 -13.46 -31.02 -0.99
C GLU A 245 -13.72 -29.82 -1.94
N ASN A 246 -12.67 -29.11 -2.31
CA ASN A 246 -12.72 -28.00 -3.25
C ASN A 246 -12.12 -28.34 -4.64
N ASP A 247 -11.83 -29.63 -4.88
CA ASP A 247 -11.37 -30.08 -6.19
C ASP A 247 -12.39 -29.69 -7.28
N GLY A 248 -11.88 -29.14 -8.39
CA GLY A 248 -12.70 -28.66 -9.50
C GLY A 248 -13.31 -27.26 -9.31
N CYS A 249 -12.95 -26.54 -8.24
CA CYS A 249 -13.35 -25.13 -8.08
C CYS A 249 -12.41 -24.15 -8.81
N ASP A 250 -11.19 -24.56 -9.13
CA ASP A 250 -10.20 -23.70 -9.77
C ASP A 250 -10.69 -23.13 -11.11
N GLY A 251 -10.51 -21.86 -11.33
CA GLY A 251 -10.93 -21.13 -12.53
C GLY A 251 -12.42 -20.77 -12.57
N ARG A 252 -13.21 -21.18 -11.58
CA ARG A 252 -14.64 -20.89 -11.49
C ARG A 252 -14.92 -19.65 -10.65
N THR A 253 -16.01 -18.97 -10.95
CA THR A 253 -16.43 -17.84 -10.11
C THR A 253 -17.09 -18.33 -8.81
N VAL A 254 -17.02 -17.50 -7.78
CA VAL A 254 -17.73 -17.78 -6.51
C VAL A 254 -19.24 -17.88 -6.75
N ALA A 255 -19.81 -17.06 -7.64
CA ALA A 255 -21.22 -17.09 -7.99
C ALA A 255 -21.63 -18.45 -8.59
N ASP A 256 -20.85 -19.02 -9.52
CA ASP A 256 -21.15 -20.30 -10.14
C ASP A 256 -21.11 -21.44 -9.11
N ILE A 257 -20.12 -21.44 -8.23
CA ILE A 257 -19.98 -22.44 -7.17
C ILE A 257 -21.11 -22.30 -6.14
N ALA A 258 -21.47 -21.08 -5.76
CA ALA A 258 -22.56 -20.81 -4.84
C ALA A 258 -23.91 -21.28 -5.38
N ALA A 259 -24.19 -21.01 -6.67
CA ALA A 259 -25.40 -21.47 -7.34
C ALA A 259 -25.50 -23.00 -7.36
N GLU A 260 -24.40 -23.68 -7.66
CA GLU A 260 -24.36 -25.17 -7.66
C GLU A 260 -24.57 -25.74 -6.24
N ARG A 261 -24.04 -25.09 -5.23
CA ARG A 261 -24.16 -25.50 -3.81
C ARG A 261 -25.47 -25.03 -3.17
N GLY A 262 -26.32 -24.27 -3.88
CA GLY A 262 -27.59 -23.76 -3.38
C GLY A 262 -27.44 -22.74 -2.24
N CYS A 263 -26.38 -21.93 -2.25
CA CYS A 263 -26.12 -20.90 -1.25
C CYS A 263 -25.85 -19.54 -1.89
N GLY A 264 -25.74 -18.49 -1.07
CA GLY A 264 -25.26 -17.17 -1.51
C GLY A 264 -23.74 -17.16 -1.79
N ALA A 265 -23.32 -16.22 -2.62
CA ALA A 265 -21.91 -16.01 -2.94
C ALA A 265 -21.18 -15.33 -1.80
#